data_dcfe30caccde9a63bd29bb4c2f00d301
#
_entry.id   dcfe30caccde9a63bd29bb4c2f00d301
#
_cell.length_a   1.000
_cell.length_b   1.000
_cell.length_c   1.000
_cell.angle_alpha   90.00
_cell.angle_beta   90.00
_cell.angle_gamma   90.00
#
_symmetry.space_group_name_H-M   'P 1'
#
loop_
_entity.id
_entity.type
_entity.pdbx_description
1 polymer ?
#
loop_
_entity_poly.entity_id
_entity_poly.type
_entity_poly.pdbx_seq_one_letter_code
_entity_poly.pdbx_strand_id
1 'polypeptide(L)'
;MTAQPTTPGEGLRDEDLPAGFRAADQASLEAQRRYLWLVRIDLVSLCLGAILTSFQYEDPAWNRFLAVAGAVLLAVGLVITTWLNQKAFKRQWYGGRAAAESIKSLAWRYMMGAEPYGTVLDRAAADRNFGEAVLRILKDVPDLSIPPGTGLGTDPIVTARMREVRAKELPERKAFYLQGRIGDQQQWYTRKADISARKEERFFWLIVGAQLLALLTALGLVLVPGFWVQPVGFFSTLAAAFLAWLQVKQHEELTQAYRVAAYELGLIAAEAEQQHDEASFSQFVADAESAISREHTLWLARRDSYLALRKPA
;
A
#
# COMPACT_ATOMS: atom_id res chain seq x y z
N MET A 1 4.75 1.06 -4.32
CA MET A 1 4.50 2.51 -4.38
C MET A 1 5.85 3.13 -4.71
N THR A 2 6.04 3.62 -5.90
CA THR A 2 7.26 4.31 -6.31
C THR A 2 7.31 5.66 -5.63
N ALA A 3 8.48 6.03 -5.13
CA ALA A 3 8.80 7.35 -4.57
C ALA A 3 8.14 8.48 -5.38
N GLN A 4 7.64 9.49 -4.69
CA GLN A 4 7.13 10.70 -5.34
C GLN A 4 8.27 11.38 -6.09
N PRO A 5 8.07 11.84 -7.33
CA PRO A 5 8.95 12.84 -7.90
C PRO A 5 8.64 14.18 -7.21
N THR A 6 9.45 14.56 -6.23
CA THR A 6 9.47 15.91 -5.69
C THR A 6 10.10 16.82 -6.74
N THR A 7 9.50 17.98 -6.98
CA THR A 7 10.10 19.06 -7.77
C THR A 7 11.47 19.38 -7.18
N PRO A 8 12.54 19.53 -7.98
CA PRO A 8 13.87 19.83 -7.46
C PRO A 8 13.85 21.22 -6.85
N GLY A 9 13.91 21.30 -5.51
CA GLY A 9 14.19 22.59 -4.85
C GLY A 9 13.71 22.74 -3.41
N GLU A 10 12.54 22.25 -3.00
CA GLU A 10 11.96 22.66 -1.71
C GLU A 10 11.28 21.54 -0.89
N GLY A 11 11.08 20.35 -1.41
CA GLY A 11 10.41 19.25 -0.71
C GLY A 11 11.34 18.41 0.17
N LEU A 12 10.77 17.78 1.19
CA LEU A 12 11.46 16.77 2.02
C LEU A 12 11.59 15.47 1.20
N ARG A 13 12.83 14.94 1.11
CA ARG A 13 13.08 13.64 0.50
C ARG A 13 13.07 12.54 1.56
N ASP A 14 12.89 11.28 1.14
CA ASP A 14 12.94 10.15 2.06
C ASP A 14 14.29 10.02 2.79
N GLU A 15 15.39 10.47 2.17
CA GLU A 15 16.73 10.54 2.78
C GLU A 15 16.85 11.59 3.90
N ASP A 16 15.99 12.62 3.87
CA ASP A 16 15.92 13.66 4.89
C ASP A 16 15.16 13.20 6.15
N LEU A 17 14.43 12.07 6.05
CA LEU A 17 13.70 11.46 7.14
C LEU A 17 14.56 10.48 7.94
N PRO A 18 14.16 10.15 9.18
CA PRO A 18 14.92 9.25 10.04
C PRO A 18 15.18 7.88 9.41
N ALA A 19 16.29 7.24 9.75
CA ALA A 19 16.60 5.87 9.32
C ALA A 19 15.47 4.87 9.70
N GLY A 20 14.82 5.08 10.85
CA GLY A 20 13.65 4.29 11.26
C GLY A 20 12.48 4.34 10.28
N PHE A 21 12.22 5.51 9.67
CA PHE A 21 11.22 5.65 8.60
C PHE A 21 11.62 4.82 7.38
N ARG A 22 12.86 5.02 6.89
CA ARG A 22 13.37 4.30 5.71
C ARG A 22 13.34 2.78 5.90
N ALA A 23 13.73 2.31 7.10
CA ALA A 23 13.72 0.91 7.46
C ALA A 23 12.30 0.31 7.42
N ALA A 24 11.35 0.99 8.03
CA ALA A 24 9.96 0.54 8.07
C ALA A 24 9.28 0.59 6.68
N ASP A 25 9.51 1.66 5.90
CA ASP A 25 8.94 1.80 4.55
C ASP A 25 9.53 0.75 3.59
N GLN A 26 10.84 0.54 3.61
CA GLN A 26 11.50 -0.47 2.77
C GLN A 26 11.03 -1.88 3.13
N ALA A 27 10.94 -2.23 4.42
CA ALA A 27 10.38 -3.51 4.87
C ALA A 27 8.95 -3.71 4.38
N SER A 28 8.12 -2.68 4.47
CA SER A 28 6.74 -2.68 3.96
C SER A 28 6.69 -2.91 2.45
N LEU A 29 7.49 -2.19 1.67
CA LEU A 29 7.55 -2.30 0.20
C LEU A 29 8.02 -3.68 -0.25
N GLU A 30 9.01 -4.27 0.42
CA GLU A 30 9.47 -5.62 0.12
C GLU A 30 8.41 -6.67 0.42
N ALA A 31 7.76 -6.60 1.58
CA ALA A 31 6.66 -7.50 1.94
C ALA A 31 5.49 -7.39 0.95
N GLN A 32 5.11 -6.16 0.56
CA GLN A 32 4.10 -5.91 -0.47
C GLN A 32 4.48 -6.53 -1.82
N ARG A 33 5.73 -6.32 -2.26
CA ARG A 33 6.23 -6.85 -3.54
C ARG A 33 6.17 -8.37 -3.57
N ARG A 34 6.67 -9.02 -2.51
CA ARG A 34 6.65 -10.49 -2.39
C ARG A 34 5.22 -11.04 -2.39
N TYR A 35 4.33 -10.45 -1.61
CA TYR A 35 2.93 -10.84 -1.57
C TYR A 35 2.25 -10.73 -2.95
N LEU A 36 2.36 -9.59 -3.61
CA LEU A 36 1.73 -9.37 -4.91
C LEU A 36 2.33 -10.23 -6.03
N TRP A 37 3.64 -10.55 -5.97
CA TRP A 37 4.28 -11.48 -6.89
C TRP A 37 3.72 -12.88 -6.74
N LEU A 38 3.59 -13.39 -5.52
CA LEU A 38 3.03 -14.72 -5.26
C LEU A 38 1.57 -14.81 -5.73
N VAL A 39 0.75 -13.80 -5.45
CA VAL A 39 -0.63 -13.75 -5.97
C VAL A 39 -0.66 -13.77 -7.50
N ARG A 40 0.24 -13.04 -8.18
CA ARG A 40 0.31 -13.08 -9.65
C ARG A 40 0.68 -14.45 -10.17
N ILE A 41 1.69 -15.10 -9.59
CA ILE A 41 2.11 -16.45 -10.01
C ILE A 41 0.95 -17.42 -9.82
N ASP A 42 0.24 -17.36 -8.70
CA ASP A 42 -0.94 -18.18 -8.43
C ASP A 42 -2.01 -18.00 -9.52
N LEU A 43 -2.46 -16.76 -9.78
CA LEU A 43 -3.48 -16.49 -10.79
C LEU A 43 -3.03 -16.89 -12.22
N VAL A 44 -1.75 -16.67 -12.56
CA VAL A 44 -1.20 -17.08 -13.86
C VAL A 44 -1.16 -18.59 -13.96
N SER A 45 -0.76 -19.32 -12.92
CA SER A 45 -0.73 -20.78 -12.93
C SER A 45 -2.12 -21.38 -13.13
N LEU A 46 -3.15 -20.81 -12.51
CA LEU A 46 -4.54 -21.20 -12.71
C LEU A 46 -5.00 -20.98 -14.17
N CYS A 47 -4.70 -19.81 -14.75
CA CYS A 47 -5.03 -19.52 -16.15
C CYS A 47 -4.29 -20.43 -17.13
N LEU A 48 -3.00 -20.68 -16.90
CA LEU A 48 -2.20 -21.60 -17.73
C LEU A 48 -2.71 -23.06 -17.61
N GLY A 49 -3.07 -23.49 -16.41
CA GLY A 49 -3.70 -24.79 -16.20
C GLY A 49 -5.01 -24.91 -16.98
N ALA A 50 -5.86 -23.90 -16.93
CA ALA A 50 -7.14 -23.88 -17.64
C ALA A 50 -6.97 -23.85 -19.16
N ILE A 51 -5.97 -23.13 -19.71
CA ILE A 51 -5.72 -23.13 -21.16
C ILE A 51 -5.17 -24.49 -21.64
N LEU A 52 -4.27 -25.12 -20.90
CA LEU A 52 -3.73 -26.44 -21.28
C LEU A 52 -4.83 -27.51 -21.35
N THR A 53 -5.80 -27.47 -20.44
CA THR A 53 -6.93 -28.38 -20.40
C THR A 53 -8.02 -28.06 -21.41
N SER A 54 -7.93 -26.92 -22.12
CA SER A 54 -8.90 -26.52 -23.15
C SER A 54 -8.67 -27.24 -24.49
N PHE A 55 -7.52 -27.87 -24.70
CA PHE A 55 -7.19 -28.56 -25.95
C PHE A 55 -7.53 -30.04 -25.86
N GLN A 56 -8.13 -30.56 -26.91
CA GLN A 56 -8.43 -31.98 -27.07
C GLN A 56 -7.83 -32.48 -28.38
N TYR A 57 -6.91 -33.39 -28.28
CA TYR A 57 -6.21 -34.01 -29.42
C TYR A 57 -6.74 -35.41 -29.66
N GLU A 58 -6.66 -35.90 -30.91
CA GLU A 58 -7.00 -37.28 -31.26
C GLU A 58 -6.06 -38.27 -30.59
N ASP A 59 -4.78 -37.92 -30.43
CA ASP A 59 -3.79 -38.76 -29.74
C ASP A 59 -3.96 -38.68 -28.20
N PRO A 60 -4.31 -39.81 -27.55
CA PRO A 60 -4.48 -39.84 -26.09
C PRO A 60 -3.20 -39.51 -25.30
N ALA A 61 -2.01 -39.67 -25.90
CA ALA A 61 -0.73 -39.37 -25.23
C ALA A 61 -0.59 -37.85 -24.99
N TRP A 62 -0.95 -37.02 -25.98
CA TRP A 62 -0.95 -35.58 -25.85
C TRP A 62 -1.97 -35.10 -24.82
N ASN A 63 -3.19 -35.65 -24.81
CA ASN A 63 -4.20 -35.32 -23.82
C ASN A 63 -3.74 -35.64 -22.39
N ARG A 64 -3.09 -36.79 -22.19
CA ARG A 64 -2.50 -37.12 -20.88
C ARG A 64 -1.38 -36.17 -20.48
N PHE A 65 -0.49 -35.85 -21.42
CA PHE A 65 0.58 -34.89 -21.16
C PHE A 65 0.04 -33.51 -20.72
N LEU A 66 -0.94 -32.94 -21.44
CA LEU A 66 -1.55 -31.67 -21.12
C LEU A 66 -2.32 -31.70 -19.78
N ALA A 67 -3.02 -32.82 -19.51
CA ALA A 67 -3.70 -32.98 -18.22
C ALA A 67 -2.71 -33.03 -17.05
N VAL A 68 -1.59 -33.74 -17.19
CA VAL A 68 -0.52 -33.80 -16.17
C VAL A 68 0.12 -32.42 -16.00
N ALA A 69 0.46 -31.74 -17.10
CA ALA A 69 1.02 -30.40 -17.04
C ALA A 69 0.05 -29.38 -16.36
N GLY A 70 -1.25 -29.46 -16.67
CA GLY A 70 -2.29 -28.70 -16.02
C GLY A 70 -2.38 -28.99 -14.52
N ALA A 71 -2.37 -30.29 -14.15
CA ALA A 71 -2.39 -30.71 -12.74
C ALA A 71 -1.18 -30.19 -11.95
N VAL A 72 0.02 -30.21 -12.56
CA VAL A 72 1.23 -29.61 -11.94
C VAL A 72 1.05 -28.10 -11.69
N LEU A 73 0.49 -27.35 -12.65
CA LEU A 73 0.24 -25.92 -12.47
C LEU A 73 -0.79 -25.65 -11.36
N LEU A 74 -1.84 -26.46 -11.27
CA LEU A 74 -2.82 -26.37 -10.17
C LEU A 74 -2.16 -26.70 -8.82
N ALA A 75 -1.28 -27.70 -8.77
CA ALA A 75 -0.52 -28.03 -7.56
C ALA A 75 0.41 -26.88 -7.15
N VAL A 76 1.06 -26.21 -8.10
CA VAL A 76 1.85 -24.99 -7.82
C VAL A 76 0.96 -23.91 -7.21
N GLY A 77 -0.23 -23.64 -7.78
CA GLY A 77 -1.19 -22.70 -7.22
C GLY A 77 -1.60 -23.06 -5.78
N LEU A 78 -1.93 -24.34 -5.54
CA LEU A 78 -2.27 -24.83 -4.19
C LEU A 78 -1.16 -24.58 -3.18
N VAL A 79 0.10 -24.88 -3.53
CA VAL A 79 1.27 -24.65 -2.68
C VAL A 79 1.42 -23.15 -2.39
N ILE A 80 1.30 -22.28 -3.41
CA ILE A 80 1.41 -20.83 -3.25
C ILE A 80 0.30 -20.30 -2.35
N THR A 81 -0.96 -20.69 -2.58
CA THR A 81 -2.11 -20.28 -1.75
C THR A 81 -1.90 -20.70 -0.30
N THR A 82 -1.45 -21.92 -0.04
CA THR A 82 -1.15 -22.42 1.30
C THR A 82 -0.02 -21.60 1.94
N TRP A 83 1.03 -21.32 1.20
CA TRP A 83 2.16 -20.53 1.69
C TRP A 83 1.78 -19.06 1.98
N LEU A 84 0.97 -18.44 1.11
CA LEU A 84 0.43 -17.09 1.33
C LEU A 84 -0.40 -17.01 2.61
N ASN A 85 -1.14 -18.07 2.94
CA ASN A 85 -1.95 -18.12 4.15
C ASN A 85 -1.10 -18.29 5.43
N GLN A 86 0.01 -19.03 5.35
CA GLN A 86 0.91 -19.28 6.49
C GLN A 86 1.87 -18.11 6.76
N LYS A 87 2.30 -17.38 5.74
CA LYS A 87 3.25 -16.29 5.89
C LYS A 87 2.57 -14.97 6.22
N ALA A 88 3.11 -14.30 7.22
CA ALA A 88 2.59 -13.01 7.70
C ALA A 88 2.89 -11.83 6.77
N PHE A 89 3.02 -12.05 5.43
CA PHE A 89 3.37 -10.99 4.47
C PHE A 89 2.45 -9.78 4.55
N LYS A 90 1.14 -10.02 4.72
CA LYS A 90 0.19 -8.91 4.90
C LYS A 90 0.45 -8.14 6.18
N ARG A 91 0.71 -8.82 7.30
CA ARG A 91 1.02 -8.17 8.58
C ARG A 91 2.30 -7.33 8.49
N GLN A 92 3.36 -7.90 7.90
CA GLN A 92 4.62 -7.18 7.68
C GLN A 92 4.43 -5.97 6.78
N TRP A 93 3.70 -6.12 5.68
CA TRP A 93 3.39 -5.01 4.77
C TRP A 93 2.65 -3.88 5.51
N TYR A 94 1.55 -4.21 6.20
CA TYR A 94 0.74 -3.19 6.87
C TYR A 94 1.39 -2.65 8.13
N GLY A 95 1.99 -3.51 8.94
CA GLY A 95 2.72 -3.09 10.14
C GLY A 95 3.88 -2.17 9.78
N GLY A 96 4.68 -2.55 8.78
CA GLY A 96 5.76 -1.69 8.27
C GLY A 96 5.24 -0.36 7.73
N ARG A 97 4.11 -0.36 6.99
CA ARG A 97 3.50 0.87 6.48
C ARG A 97 3.01 1.78 7.60
N ALA A 98 2.32 1.22 8.60
CA ALA A 98 1.86 1.97 9.76
C ALA A 98 3.02 2.57 10.55
N ALA A 99 4.09 1.79 10.79
CA ALA A 99 5.29 2.29 11.45
C ALA A 99 5.94 3.44 10.66
N ALA A 100 6.11 3.28 9.35
CA ALA A 100 6.69 4.32 8.49
C ALA A 100 5.87 5.63 8.55
N GLU A 101 4.56 5.56 8.36
CA GLU A 101 3.70 6.75 8.41
C GLU A 101 3.67 7.39 9.80
N SER A 102 3.65 6.58 10.87
CA SER A 102 3.74 7.10 12.25
C SER A 102 5.06 7.82 12.50
N ILE A 103 6.20 7.26 12.06
CA ILE A 103 7.52 7.91 12.19
C ILE A 103 7.57 9.18 11.35
N LYS A 104 6.98 9.19 10.15
CA LYS A 104 6.88 10.37 9.30
C LYS A 104 6.08 11.48 9.97
N SER A 105 4.94 11.14 10.57
CA SER A 105 4.12 12.10 11.35
C SER A 105 4.90 12.67 12.55
N LEU A 106 5.63 11.84 13.29
CA LEU A 106 6.50 12.32 14.38
C LEU A 106 7.61 13.25 13.86
N ALA A 107 8.21 12.93 12.70
CA ALA A 107 9.24 13.78 12.09
C ALA A 107 8.69 15.15 11.71
N TRP A 108 7.47 15.22 11.15
CA TRP A 108 6.83 16.48 10.86
C TRP A 108 6.50 17.27 12.13
N ARG A 109 5.96 16.64 13.19
CA ARG A 109 5.74 17.29 14.48
C ARG A 109 7.03 17.84 15.06
N TYR A 110 8.12 17.08 15.01
CA TYR A 110 9.43 17.50 15.48
C TYR A 110 9.93 18.74 14.72
N MET A 111 9.90 18.72 13.38
CA MET A 111 10.32 19.82 12.53
C MET A 111 9.50 21.10 12.75
N MET A 112 8.19 20.92 12.92
CA MET A 112 7.27 22.06 13.14
C MET A 112 7.28 22.59 14.58
N GLY A 113 8.03 21.97 15.49
CA GLY A 113 7.99 22.36 16.91
C GLY A 113 6.64 22.12 17.55
N ALA A 114 5.90 21.11 17.08
CA ALA A 114 4.57 20.77 17.58
C ALA A 114 4.64 19.71 18.70
N GLU A 115 3.58 19.63 19.50
CA GLU A 115 3.47 18.65 20.59
C GLU A 115 3.73 17.20 20.11
N PRO A 116 4.54 16.44 20.86
CA PRO A 116 5.17 16.71 22.15
C PRO A 116 6.56 17.38 22.05
N TYR A 117 6.95 17.95 20.93
CA TYR A 117 8.27 18.54 20.65
C TYR A 117 8.22 20.09 20.58
N GLY A 118 7.42 20.73 21.41
CA GLY A 118 7.25 22.19 21.42
C GLY A 118 8.58 22.96 21.40
N THR A 119 8.57 24.19 20.87
CA THR A 119 9.79 25.02 20.71
C THR A 119 10.39 25.44 22.05
N VAL A 120 9.60 25.39 23.13
CA VAL A 120 10.07 25.65 24.51
C VAL A 120 10.97 24.53 25.05
N LEU A 121 10.91 23.34 24.46
CA LEU A 121 11.75 22.21 24.88
C LEU A 121 13.19 22.43 24.45
N ASP A 122 14.14 22.17 25.37
CA ASP A 122 15.54 22.09 25.02
C ASP A 122 15.77 21.10 23.87
N ARG A 123 16.62 21.49 22.92
CA ARG A 123 16.88 20.72 21.71
C ARG A 123 17.32 19.29 22.01
N ALA A 124 18.22 19.11 23.00
CA ALA A 124 18.69 17.78 23.37
C ALA A 124 17.58 16.89 23.95
N ALA A 125 16.64 17.49 24.69
CA ALA A 125 15.46 16.81 25.19
C ALA A 125 14.49 16.45 24.04
N ALA A 126 14.27 17.37 23.11
CA ALA A 126 13.44 17.08 21.93
C ALA A 126 14.03 15.95 21.07
N ASP A 127 15.34 15.93 20.83
CA ASP A 127 16.05 14.89 20.09
C ASP A 127 15.91 13.51 20.79
N ARG A 128 16.08 13.47 22.12
CA ARG A 128 15.90 12.22 22.90
C ARG A 128 14.47 11.71 22.84
N ASN A 129 13.49 12.58 23.14
CA ASN A 129 12.09 12.22 23.13
C ASN A 129 11.64 11.69 21.76
N PHE A 130 12.13 12.31 20.69
CA PHE A 130 11.90 11.86 19.33
C PHE A 130 12.50 10.45 19.08
N GLY A 131 13.75 10.24 19.47
CA GLY A 131 14.42 8.94 19.31
C GLY A 131 13.72 7.81 20.09
N GLU A 132 13.28 8.08 21.33
CA GLU A 132 12.54 7.12 22.15
C GLU A 132 11.16 6.78 21.50
N ALA A 133 10.48 7.78 20.95
CA ALA A 133 9.20 7.57 20.27
C ALA A 133 9.37 6.72 19.00
N VAL A 134 10.40 6.98 18.18
CA VAL A 134 10.73 6.15 17.01
C VAL A 134 11.05 4.72 17.42
N LEU A 135 11.88 4.54 18.45
CA LEU A 135 12.25 3.21 18.95
C LEU A 135 11.01 2.43 19.44
N ARG A 136 10.08 3.12 20.11
CA ARG A 136 8.83 2.51 20.58
C ARG A 136 8.00 2.00 19.41
N ILE A 137 7.78 2.83 18.38
CA ILE A 137 7.05 2.43 17.17
C ILE A 137 7.68 1.20 16.50
N LEU A 138 9.01 1.17 16.38
CA LEU A 138 9.70 0.03 15.76
C LEU A 138 9.58 -1.25 16.58
N LYS A 139 9.56 -1.15 17.92
CA LYS A 139 9.34 -2.29 18.82
C LYS A 139 7.92 -2.82 18.81
N ASP A 140 6.93 -1.95 18.55
CA ASP A 140 5.51 -2.33 18.53
C ASP A 140 5.12 -3.11 17.25
N VAL A 141 6.06 -3.27 16.28
CA VAL A 141 5.84 -4.09 15.07
C VAL A 141 6.74 -5.34 15.12
N PRO A 142 6.26 -6.44 15.73
CA PRO A 142 7.08 -7.60 16.09
C PRO A 142 7.66 -8.36 14.87
N ASP A 143 6.99 -8.30 13.73
CA ASP A 143 7.40 -9.05 12.52
C ASP A 143 8.11 -8.16 11.48
N LEU A 144 8.62 -6.98 11.88
CA LEU A 144 9.27 -6.06 10.96
C LEU A 144 10.64 -6.59 10.53
N SER A 145 10.70 -7.19 9.35
CA SER A 145 11.97 -7.64 8.75
C SER A 145 12.69 -6.45 8.12
N ILE A 146 13.60 -5.84 8.87
CA ILE A 146 14.35 -4.66 8.43
C ILE A 146 15.41 -5.07 7.41
N PRO A 147 15.38 -4.54 6.17
CA PRO A 147 16.40 -4.84 5.18
C PRO A 147 17.76 -4.24 5.56
N PRO A 148 18.86 -4.85 5.12
CA PRO A 148 20.18 -4.26 5.29
C PRO A 148 20.33 -2.95 4.49
N GLY A 149 21.21 -2.06 4.93
CA GLY A 149 21.50 -0.80 4.22
C GLY A 149 20.50 0.34 4.46
N THR A 150 19.58 0.19 5.43
CA THR A 150 18.63 1.25 5.78
C THR A 150 19.22 2.38 6.65
N GLY A 151 20.45 2.24 7.11
CA GLY A 151 21.09 3.18 8.04
C GLY A 151 20.57 3.08 9.47
N LEU A 152 19.70 2.12 9.80
CA LEU A 152 19.21 1.95 11.16
C LEU A 152 20.35 1.50 12.09
N GLY A 153 20.63 2.29 13.11
CA GLY A 153 21.73 2.07 14.06
C GLY A 153 23.06 2.73 13.65
N THR A 154 23.19 3.25 12.43
CA THR A 154 24.40 3.96 11.95
C THR A 154 24.14 5.43 11.67
N ASP A 155 22.98 5.77 11.12
CA ASP A 155 22.63 7.14 10.78
C ASP A 155 22.11 7.90 12.00
N PRO A 156 22.23 9.24 12.01
CA PRO A 156 21.66 10.07 13.07
C PRO A 156 20.13 9.86 13.20
N ILE A 157 19.64 9.74 14.44
CA ILE A 157 18.21 9.59 14.73
C ILE A 157 17.42 10.80 14.22
N VAL A 158 17.96 12.01 14.43
CA VAL A 158 17.44 13.26 13.86
C VAL A 158 18.41 13.71 12.78
N THR A 159 17.91 13.90 11.56
CA THR A 159 18.75 14.33 10.44
C THR A 159 19.12 15.81 10.52
N ALA A 160 20.17 16.21 9.81
CA ALA A 160 20.56 17.62 9.72
C ALA A 160 19.43 18.48 9.12
N ARG A 161 18.73 17.96 8.12
CA ARG A 161 17.60 18.65 7.47
C ARG A 161 16.43 18.86 8.43
N MET A 162 16.10 17.88 9.26
CA MET A 162 15.05 18.04 10.28
C MET A 162 15.40 19.15 11.27
N ARG A 163 16.66 19.24 11.70
CA ARG A 163 17.11 20.31 12.61
C ARG A 163 17.10 21.66 11.94
N GLU A 164 17.52 21.75 10.69
CA GLU A 164 17.46 22.98 9.88
C GLU A 164 16.03 23.52 9.77
N VAL A 165 15.07 22.65 9.41
CA VAL A 165 13.67 23.06 9.29
C VAL A 165 13.11 23.49 10.64
N ARG A 166 13.42 22.77 11.74
CA ARG A 166 12.99 23.13 13.09
C ARG A 166 13.54 24.49 13.54
N ALA A 167 14.73 24.87 13.09
CA ALA A 167 15.37 26.13 13.46
C ALA A 167 14.83 27.37 12.71
N LYS A 168 13.97 27.17 11.72
CA LYS A 168 13.36 28.29 10.97
C LYS A 168 12.32 29.03 11.82
N GLU A 169 12.07 30.28 11.45
CA GLU A 169 11.00 31.09 12.03
C GLU A 169 9.60 30.52 11.72
N LEU A 170 8.62 30.83 12.56
CA LEU A 170 7.25 30.30 12.45
C LEU A 170 6.63 30.47 11.04
N PRO A 171 6.71 31.65 10.38
CA PRO A 171 6.12 31.80 9.05
C PRO A 171 6.75 30.86 8.00
N GLU A 172 8.05 30.66 8.06
CA GLU A 172 8.76 29.76 7.13
C GLU A 172 8.41 28.29 7.41
N ARG A 173 8.36 27.87 8.69
CA ARG A 173 7.94 26.52 9.09
C ARG A 173 6.51 26.24 8.66
N LYS A 174 5.60 27.20 8.86
CA LYS A 174 4.21 27.10 8.45
C LYS A 174 4.10 26.95 6.92
N ALA A 175 4.77 27.79 6.15
CA ALA A 175 4.78 27.69 4.69
C ALA A 175 5.34 26.33 4.22
N PHE A 176 6.45 25.88 4.82
CA PHE A 176 7.08 24.60 4.51
C PHE A 176 6.15 23.42 4.83
N TYR A 177 5.43 23.45 5.95
CA TYR A 177 4.45 22.43 6.32
C TYR A 177 3.27 22.37 5.37
N LEU A 178 2.67 23.52 5.08
CA LEU A 178 1.51 23.59 4.20
C LEU A 178 1.82 23.15 2.78
N GLN A 179 2.97 23.53 2.24
CA GLN A 179 3.36 23.11 0.91
C GLN A 179 3.86 21.67 0.87
N GLY A 180 4.85 21.36 1.72
CA GLY A 180 5.60 20.09 1.63
C GLY A 180 4.93 18.92 2.35
N ARG A 181 3.91 19.16 3.20
CA ARG A 181 3.17 18.10 3.86
C ARG A 181 1.71 18.06 3.43
N ILE A 182 0.97 19.12 3.67
CA ILE A 182 -0.47 19.14 3.42
C ILE A 182 -0.75 19.16 1.91
N GLY A 183 -0.16 20.10 1.18
CA GLY A 183 -0.36 20.25 -0.26
C GLY A 183 0.12 19.05 -1.08
N ASP A 184 1.33 18.57 -0.81
CA ASP A 184 1.88 17.38 -1.49
C ASP A 184 1.03 16.14 -1.21
N GLN A 185 0.59 15.95 0.04
CA GLN A 185 -0.23 14.81 0.42
C GLN A 185 -1.62 14.87 -0.24
N GLN A 186 -2.26 16.07 -0.26
CA GLN A 186 -3.54 16.26 -0.93
C GLN A 186 -3.47 15.96 -2.42
N GLN A 187 -2.44 16.47 -3.11
CA GLN A 187 -2.23 16.20 -4.53
C GLN A 187 -1.97 14.71 -4.79
N TRP A 188 -1.23 14.06 -3.89
CA TRP A 188 -0.95 12.64 -3.98
C TRP A 188 -2.24 11.82 -3.85
N TYR A 189 -3.09 12.11 -2.86
CA TYR A 189 -4.37 11.42 -2.69
C TYR A 189 -5.28 11.62 -3.90
N THR A 190 -5.40 12.84 -4.40
CA THR A 190 -6.20 13.14 -5.60
C THR A 190 -5.73 12.32 -6.80
N ARG A 191 -4.42 12.35 -7.10
CA ARG A 191 -3.86 11.55 -8.20
C ARG A 191 -4.06 10.04 -8.01
N LYS A 192 -3.93 9.55 -6.77
CA LYS A 192 -4.11 8.12 -6.47
C LYS A 192 -5.56 7.68 -6.57
N ALA A 193 -6.50 8.51 -6.16
CA ALA A 193 -7.93 8.27 -6.37
C ALA A 193 -8.25 8.08 -7.86
N ASP A 194 -7.80 9.01 -8.71
CA ASP A 194 -8.03 8.95 -10.16
C ASP A 194 -7.37 7.73 -10.82
N ILE A 195 -6.16 7.38 -10.40
CA ILE A 195 -5.47 6.17 -10.90
C ILE A 195 -6.21 4.91 -10.48
N SER A 196 -6.72 4.86 -9.24
CA SER A 196 -7.46 3.70 -8.74
C SER A 196 -8.80 3.54 -9.46
N ALA A 197 -9.55 4.64 -9.66
CA ALA A 197 -10.82 4.63 -10.39
C ALA A 197 -10.64 4.12 -11.84
N ARG A 198 -9.63 4.64 -12.57
CA ARG A 198 -9.34 4.16 -13.94
C ARG A 198 -8.93 2.69 -13.98
N LYS A 199 -8.23 2.19 -12.97
CA LYS A 199 -7.86 0.76 -12.90
C LYS A 199 -9.05 -0.11 -12.61
N GLU A 200 -9.92 0.30 -11.70
CA GLU A 200 -11.18 -0.37 -11.39
C GLU A 200 -12.04 -0.54 -12.65
N GLU A 201 -12.30 0.57 -13.36
CA GLU A 201 -13.05 0.57 -14.62
C GLU A 201 -12.42 -0.35 -15.69
N ARG A 202 -11.09 -0.28 -15.86
CA ARG A 202 -10.37 -1.16 -16.80
C ARG A 202 -10.54 -2.63 -16.44
N PHE A 203 -10.41 -3.02 -15.18
CA PHE A 203 -10.57 -4.41 -14.77
C PHE A 203 -12.03 -4.86 -14.88
N PHE A 204 -12.99 -3.99 -14.61
CA PHE A 204 -14.40 -4.27 -14.86
C PHE A 204 -14.65 -4.68 -16.32
N TRP A 205 -14.16 -3.91 -17.29
CA TRP A 205 -14.31 -4.24 -18.71
C TRP A 205 -13.53 -5.49 -19.13
N LEU A 206 -12.41 -5.79 -18.51
CA LEU A 206 -11.67 -7.05 -18.73
C LEU A 206 -12.49 -8.26 -18.22
N ILE A 207 -13.13 -8.14 -17.06
CA ILE A 207 -13.99 -9.20 -16.52
C ILE A 207 -15.20 -9.42 -17.44
N VAL A 208 -15.90 -8.35 -17.82
CA VAL A 208 -17.07 -8.42 -18.72
C VAL A 208 -16.66 -9.03 -20.07
N GLY A 209 -15.54 -8.60 -20.66
CA GLY A 209 -15.03 -9.13 -21.92
C GLY A 209 -14.69 -10.63 -21.83
N ALA A 210 -14.04 -11.07 -20.75
CA ALA A 210 -13.71 -12.48 -20.56
C ALA A 210 -14.98 -13.33 -20.36
N GLN A 211 -15.98 -12.83 -19.61
CA GLN A 211 -17.26 -13.52 -19.45
C GLN A 211 -18.05 -13.60 -20.75
N LEU A 212 -18.04 -12.54 -21.56
CA LEU A 212 -18.67 -12.56 -22.89
C LEU A 212 -18.01 -13.57 -23.80
N LEU A 213 -16.68 -13.65 -23.82
CA LEU A 213 -15.94 -14.67 -24.58
C LEU A 213 -16.26 -16.08 -24.09
N ALA A 214 -16.37 -16.31 -22.78
CA ALA A 214 -16.82 -17.58 -22.23
C ALA A 214 -18.21 -17.97 -22.73
N LEU A 215 -19.16 -17.01 -22.72
CA LEU A 215 -20.53 -17.23 -23.21
C LEU A 215 -20.54 -17.53 -24.71
N LEU A 216 -19.85 -16.72 -25.54
CA LEU A 216 -19.80 -16.91 -27.00
C LEU A 216 -19.18 -18.26 -27.37
N THR A 217 -18.11 -18.68 -26.68
CA THR A 217 -17.47 -19.97 -26.92
C THR A 217 -18.37 -21.13 -26.47
N ALA A 218 -19.10 -20.98 -25.35
CA ALA A 218 -20.08 -21.99 -24.91
C ALA A 218 -21.20 -22.17 -25.95
N LEU A 219 -21.75 -21.07 -26.47
CA LEU A 219 -22.77 -21.12 -27.55
C LEU A 219 -22.20 -21.70 -28.85
N GLY A 220 -20.96 -21.34 -29.21
CA GLY A 220 -20.28 -21.89 -30.38
C GLY A 220 -20.11 -23.41 -30.31
N LEU A 221 -19.79 -23.97 -29.13
CA LEU A 221 -19.68 -25.41 -28.95
C LEU A 221 -21.02 -26.16 -29.09
N VAL A 222 -22.15 -25.50 -28.82
CA VAL A 222 -23.48 -26.07 -29.10
C VAL A 222 -23.72 -26.18 -30.61
N LEU A 223 -23.24 -25.18 -31.40
CA LEU A 223 -23.45 -25.14 -32.85
C LEU A 223 -22.47 -26.04 -33.61
N VAL A 224 -21.29 -26.27 -33.07
CA VAL A 224 -20.22 -27.10 -33.68
C VAL A 224 -19.74 -28.15 -32.67
N PRO A 225 -20.51 -29.25 -32.49
CA PRO A 225 -20.11 -30.31 -31.57
C PRO A 225 -18.81 -30.97 -32.00
N GLY A 226 -17.94 -31.28 -31.05
CA GLY A 226 -16.66 -31.98 -31.34
C GLY A 226 -15.52 -31.05 -31.78
N PHE A 227 -15.65 -29.74 -31.61
CA PHE A 227 -14.53 -28.83 -31.84
C PHE A 227 -13.39 -29.12 -30.89
N TRP A 228 -12.16 -29.22 -31.44
CA TRP A 228 -10.97 -29.68 -30.72
C TRP A 228 -10.47 -28.72 -29.62
N VAL A 229 -11.01 -27.50 -29.54
CA VAL A 229 -10.70 -26.50 -28.50
C VAL A 229 -11.95 -26.15 -27.71
N GLN A 230 -11.90 -26.29 -26.39
CA GLN A 230 -12.99 -25.98 -25.48
C GLN A 230 -12.59 -24.85 -24.50
N PRO A 231 -12.49 -23.58 -24.94
CA PRO A 231 -11.88 -22.51 -24.17
C PRO A 231 -12.80 -21.88 -23.12
N VAL A 232 -14.04 -22.39 -22.92
CA VAL A 232 -14.99 -21.88 -21.93
C VAL A 232 -14.37 -21.82 -20.53
N GLY A 233 -13.72 -22.93 -20.11
CA GLY A 233 -13.04 -23.03 -18.82
C GLY A 233 -11.93 -22.00 -18.66
N PHE A 234 -11.15 -21.77 -19.72
CA PHE A 234 -10.09 -20.76 -19.72
C PHE A 234 -10.63 -19.33 -19.54
N PHE A 235 -11.62 -18.92 -20.35
CA PHE A 235 -12.18 -17.57 -20.23
C PHE A 235 -12.91 -17.34 -18.91
N SER A 236 -13.58 -18.36 -18.37
CA SER A 236 -14.20 -18.29 -17.04
C SER A 236 -13.14 -18.13 -15.94
N THR A 237 -12.03 -18.88 -16.01
CA THR A 237 -10.91 -18.78 -15.08
C THR A 237 -10.23 -17.42 -15.20
N LEU A 238 -10.07 -16.90 -16.41
CA LEU A 238 -9.50 -15.57 -16.67
C LEU A 238 -10.36 -14.46 -16.05
N ALA A 239 -11.68 -14.53 -16.20
CA ALA A 239 -12.60 -13.59 -15.55
C ALA A 239 -12.49 -13.64 -14.03
N ALA A 240 -12.46 -14.85 -13.46
CA ALA A 240 -12.27 -15.06 -12.02
C ALA A 240 -10.91 -14.53 -11.53
N ALA A 241 -9.84 -14.72 -12.30
CA ALA A 241 -8.51 -14.20 -11.98
C ALA A 241 -8.48 -12.65 -11.98
N PHE A 242 -9.12 -12.00 -12.95
CA PHE A 242 -9.24 -10.53 -12.95
C PHE A 242 -10.05 -10.02 -11.75
N LEU A 243 -11.15 -10.69 -11.41
CA LEU A 243 -11.97 -10.36 -10.24
C LEU A 243 -11.17 -10.53 -8.95
N ALA A 244 -10.45 -11.65 -8.79
CA ALA A 244 -9.60 -11.90 -7.62
C ALA A 244 -8.48 -10.84 -7.51
N TRP A 245 -7.86 -10.46 -8.63
CA TRP A 245 -6.87 -9.40 -8.64
C TRP A 245 -7.46 -8.05 -8.23
N LEU A 246 -8.66 -7.70 -8.73
CA LEU A 246 -9.38 -6.48 -8.36
C LEU A 246 -9.64 -6.43 -6.85
N GLN A 247 -10.11 -7.55 -6.27
CA GLN A 247 -10.34 -7.68 -4.83
C GLN A 247 -9.05 -7.58 -4.01
N VAL A 248 -7.94 -8.16 -4.48
CA VAL A 248 -6.64 -8.05 -3.80
C VAL A 248 -6.14 -6.59 -3.79
N LYS A 249 -6.40 -5.84 -4.87
CA LYS A 249 -5.97 -4.45 -5.01
C LYS A 249 -6.91 -3.45 -4.35
N GLN A 250 -8.17 -3.82 -4.10
CA GLN A 250 -9.19 -2.97 -3.44
C GLN A 250 -9.28 -1.57 -4.06
N HIS A 251 -9.35 -1.50 -5.39
CA HIS A 251 -9.32 -0.22 -6.08
C HIS A 251 -10.51 0.68 -5.75
N GLU A 252 -11.71 0.11 -5.57
CA GLU A 252 -12.92 0.84 -5.20
C GLU A 252 -12.79 1.50 -3.83
N GLU A 253 -12.46 0.72 -2.79
CA GLU A 253 -12.29 1.22 -1.43
C GLU A 253 -11.17 2.27 -1.34
N LEU A 254 -10.07 2.04 -2.07
CA LEU A 254 -8.97 3.00 -2.13
C LEU A 254 -9.36 4.30 -2.83
N THR A 255 -10.21 4.25 -3.87
CA THR A 255 -10.70 5.45 -4.55
C THR A 255 -11.49 6.33 -3.61
N GLN A 256 -12.42 5.73 -2.85
CA GLN A 256 -13.24 6.45 -1.87
C GLN A 256 -12.40 7.01 -0.73
N ALA A 257 -11.53 6.19 -0.13
CA ALA A 257 -10.66 6.61 0.98
C ALA A 257 -9.77 7.78 0.57
N TYR A 258 -9.13 7.71 -0.61
CA TYR A 258 -8.25 8.79 -1.07
C TYR A 258 -9.01 10.09 -1.37
N ARG A 259 -10.25 10.02 -1.88
CA ARG A 259 -11.07 11.24 -2.09
C ARG A 259 -11.45 11.91 -0.78
N VAL A 260 -11.86 11.12 0.21
CA VAL A 260 -12.18 11.65 1.55
C VAL A 260 -10.94 12.28 2.18
N ALA A 261 -9.80 11.60 2.16
CA ALA A 261 -8.55 12.11 2.68
C ALA A 261 -8.09 13.42 2.01
N ALA A 262 -8.22 13.49 0.68
CA ALA A 262 -7.90 14.73 -0.05
C ALA A 262 -8.80 15.89 0.36
N TYR A 263 -10.08 15.63 0.63
CA TYR A 263 -11.03 16.63 1.11
C TYR A 263 -10.70 17.08 2.54
N GLU A 264 -10.44 16.14 3.46
CA GLU A 264 -10.04 16.45 4.84
C GLU A 264 -8.76 17.30 4.89
N LEU A 265 -7.76 16.99 4.05
CA LEU A 265 -6.56 17.81 3.94
C LEU A 265 -6.84 19.22 3.42
N GLY A 266 -7.84 19.37 2.55
CA GLY A 266 -8.31 20.70 2.11
C GLY A 266 -8.90 21.53 3.25
N LEU A 267 -9.68 20.90 4.15
CA LEU A 267 -10.21 21.55 5.34
C LEU A 267 -9.08 21.96 6.31
N ILE A 268 -8.13 21.03 6.56
CA ILE A 268 -6.96 21.30 7.39
C ILE A 268 -6.14 22.48 6.82
N ALA A 269 -5.95 22.55 5.50
CA ALA A 269 -5.24 23.64 4.86
C ALA A 269 -5.93 25.00 5.11
N ALA A 270 -7.26 25.05 5.05
CA ALA A 270 -8.02 26.27 5.31
C ALA A 270 -7.92 26.73 6.78
N GLU A 271 -7.91 25.80 7.75
CA GLU A 271 -7.73 26.12 9.18
C GLU A 271 -6.35 26.67 9.49
N ALA A 272 -5.33 26.32 8.70
CA ALA A 272 -3.97 26.80 8.91
C ALA A 272 -3.83 28.32 8.82
N GLU A 273 -4.67 29.00 8.03
CA GLU A 273 -4.62 30.46 7.89
C GLU A 273 -4.82 31.18 9.23
N GLN A 274 -5.57 30.58 10.14
CA GLN A 274 -5.93 31.16 11.45
C GLN A 274 -4.82 30.99 12.51
N GLN A 275 -3.75 30.26 12.22
CA GLN A 275 -2.67 29.99 13.16
C GLN A 275 -1.59 31.08 13.06
N HIS A 276 -1.52 31.95 14.07
CA HIS A 276 -0.67 33.14 14.05
C HIS A 276 0.47 33.12 15.10
N ASP A 277 0.43 32.22 16.06
CA ASP A 277 1.42 32.07 17.11
C ASP A 277 1.91 30.61 17.26
N GLU A 278 3.02 30.41 18.00
CA GLU A 278 3.65 29.12 18.20
C GLU A 278 2.72 28.08 18.86
N ALA A 279 1.89 28.50 19.82
CA ALA A 279 1.04 27.58 20.56
C ALA A 279 -0.11 27.07 19.68
N SER A 280 -0.81 27.98 18.99
CA SER A 280 -1.88 27.62 18.06
C SER A 280 -1.38 26.79 16.89
N PHE A 281 -0.21 27.13 16.33
CA PHE A 281 0.41 26.35 15.25
C PHE A 281 0.85 24.96 15.73
N SER A 282 1.42 24.84 16.94
CA SER A 282 1.81 23.57 17.54
C SER A 282 0.62 22.62 17.68
N GLN A 283 -0.49 23.14 18.22
CA GLN A 283 -1.73 22.36 18.36
C GLN A 283 -2.29 21.94 17.00
N PHE A 284 -2.38 22.89 16.06
CA PHE A 284 -2.83 22.64 14.70
C PHE A 284 -2.05 21.49 14.03
N VAL A 285 -0.72 21.53 14.07
CA VAL A 285 0.12 20.46 13.47
C VAL A 285 -0.10 19.14 14.20
N ALA A 286 -0.22 19.14 15.52
CA ALA A 286 -0.49 17.93 16.29
C ALA A 286 -1.83 17.28 15.91
N ASP A 287 -2.87 18.08 15.72
CA ASP A 287 -4.20 17.62 15.31
C ASP A 287 -4.20 17.15 13.86
N ALA A 288 -3.58 17.89 12.95
CA ALA A 288 -3.43 17.52 11.54
C ALA A 288 -2.68 16.18 11.37
N GLU A 289 -1.53 16.02 12.03
CA GLU A 289 -0.77 14.76 11.96
C GLU A 289 -1.50 13.61 12.65
N SER A 290 -2.31 13.88 13.69
CA SER A 290 -3.19 12.89 14.30
C SER A 290 -4.29 12.44 13.34
N ALA A 291 -4.89 13.37 12.60
CA ALA A 291 -5.90 13.05 11.60
C ALA A 291 -5.32 12.19 10.47
N ILE A 292 -4.17 12.60 9.91
CA ILE A 292 -3.45 11.85 8.86
C ILE A 292 -3.07 10.44 9.34
N SER A 293 -2.59 10.30 10.58
CA SER A 293 -2.18 9.00 11.15
C SER A 293 -3.38 8.09 11.44
N ARG A 294 -4.51 8.65 11.90
CA ARG A 294 -5.74 7.88 12.18
C ARG A 294 -6.31 7.22 10.92
N GLU A 295 -6.29 7.90 9.79
CA GLU A 295 -6.76 7.33 8.53
C GLU A 295 -6.00 6.05 8.18
N HIS A 296 -4.68 6.06 8.35
CA HIS A 296 -3.85 4.88 8.14
C HIS A 296 -4.17 3.74 9.13
N THR A 297 -4.48 4.08 10.39
CA THR A 297 -4.81 3.11 11.44
C THR A 297 -6.23 2.56 11.29
N LEU A 298 -7.21 3.37 10.91
CA LEU A 298 -8.59 2.94 10.65
C LEU A 298 -8.68 2.04 9.42
N TRP A 299 -7.88 2.32 8.39
CA TRP A 299 -7.77 1.45 7.23
C TRP A 299 -7.21 0.06 7.61
N LEU A 300 -6.23 0.00 8.52
CA LEU A 300 -5.73 -1.24 9.11
C LEU A 300 -6.81 -1.95 9.92
N ALA A 301 -7.49 -1.25 10.82
CA ALA A 301 -8.50 -1.83 11.72
C ALA A 301 -9.74 -2.35 10.97
N ARG A 302 -10.23 -1.66 9.95
CA ARG A 302 -11.33 -2.14 9.10
C ARG A 302 -11.00 -3.46 8.42
N ARG A 303 -9.74 -3.67 8.10
CA ARG A 303 -9.26 -4.87 7.43
C ARG A 303 -8.99 -6.02 8.41
N ASP A 304 -8.53 -5.75 9.63
CA ASP A 304 -8.33 -6.76 10.67
C ASP A 304 -9.66 -7.28 11.24
N SER A 305 -10.72 -6.47 11.23
CA SER A 305 -12.06 -6.94 11.63
C SER A 305 -12.60 -8.01 10.68
N TYR A 306 -12.30 -7.97 9.38
CA TYR A 306 -12.61 -9.05 8.44
C TYR A 306 -11.82 -10.34 8.74
N LEU A 307 -10.63 -10.25 9.32
CA LEU A 307 -9.81 -11.40 9.70
C LEU A 307 -10.22 -11.96 11.08
N ALA A 308 -10.69 -11.11 11.99
CA ALA A 308 -11.19 -11.52 13.32
C ALA A 308 -12.50 -12.31 13.23
N LEU A 309 -13.38 -11.99 12.27
CA LEU A 309 -14.63 -12.73 12.00
C LEU A 309 -14.38 -14.12 11.38
N ARG A 310 -13.15 -14.45 11.01
CA ARG A 310 -12.75 -15.72 10.38
C ARG A 310 -12.01 -16.67 11.31
N LYS A 311 -11.85 -16.34 12.61
CA LYS A 311 -11.40 -17.34 13.60
C LYS A 311 -12.60 -18.21 13.96
N PRO A 312 -12.62 -19.50 13.59
CA PRO A 312 -13.56 -20.44 14.21
C PRO A 312 -13.25 -20.52 15.71
N ALA A 313 -14.32 -20.51 16.50
CA ALA A 313 -14.27 -20.73 17.96
C ALA A 313 -13.67 -22.10 18.28
#